data_ae6451bc03fdb97b47e1b48c04627f8c
#
_entry.id   ae6451bc03fdb97b47e1b48c04627f8c
#
_cell.length_a   1.000
_cell.length_b   1.000
_cell.length_c   1.000
_cell.angle_alpha   90.00
_cell.angle_beta   90.00
_cell.angle_gamma   90.00
#
_symmetry.space_group_name_H-M   'P 1'
#
loop_
_entity.id
_entity.type
_entity.pdbx_description
1 polymer ?
#
loop_
_entity_poly.entity_id
_entity_poly.type
_entity_poly.pdbx_seq_one_letter_code
_entity_poly.pdbx_strand_id
1 'polypeptide(L)'
;EMSASLVGSEMCIRDRFVIHMGEINDIGGISLSLFLGMAMITLKLWQLASLALPLIILLAVQAVLICVFARFVVFYVMGKDYDAAVLAAGTCGFGMGATPNAMANMQVLCEKYAPSVKAYLIIPLIGSLFADFINSLVITFFINIL
;
A
#
# COMPACT_ATOMS: atom_id res chain seq x y z
N GLU A 1 18.98 17.89 7.32
CA GLU A 1 18.44 19.21 6.89
C GLU A 1 17.09 19.11 6.17
N MET A 2 16.77 18.00 5.51
CA MET A 2 15.46 17.83 4.85
C MET A 2 14.28 17.59 5.81
N SER A 3 14.51 17.05 7.00
CA SER A 3 13.48 16.97 8.05
C SER A 3 13.00 18.34 8.52
N ALA A 4 13.87 19.34 8.54
CA ALA A 4 13.54 20.70 8.95
C ALA A 4 12.63 21.42 7.92
N SER A 5 12.76 21.10 6.61
CA SER A 5 11.96 21.72 5.56
C SER A 5 10.51 21.19 5.52
N LEU A 6 10.32 19.91 5.83
CA LEU A 6 8.97 19.33 5.98
C LEU A 6 8.26 19.86 7.23
N VAL A 7 9.00 19.99 8.32
CA VAL A 7 8.48 20.61 9.56
C VAL A 7 8.15 22.10 9.35
N GLY A 8 8.88 22.79 8.49
CA GLY A 8 8.61 24.20 8.17
C GLY A 8 7.34 24.42 7.36
N SER A 9 7.00 23.53 6.42
CA SER A 9 5.75 23.63 5.63
C SER A 9 4.50 23.25 6.44
N GLU A 10 4.63 22.35 7.40
CA GLU A 10 3.56 22.02 8.34
C GLU A 10 3.32 23.15 9.35
N MET A 11 4.35 23.96 9.65
CA MET A 11 4.26 25.05 10.60
C MET A 11 3.41 26.22 10.09
N CYS A 12 3.31 26.44 8.77
CA CYS A 12 2.49 27.51 8.19
C CYS A 12 0.98 27.22 8.19
N ILE A 13 0.57 25.95 8.28
CA ILE A 13 -0.84 25.54 8.41
C ILE A 13 -1.29 25.53 9.88
N ARG A 14 -0.34 25.61 10.81
CA ARG A 14 -0.49 25.35 12.24
C ARG A 14 -1.08 26.49 13.06
N ASP A 15 -1.27 27.65 12.51
CA ASP A 15 -1.66 28.84 13.30
C ASP A 15 -3.14 28.89 13.72
N ARG A 16 -3.97 27.88 13.38
CA ARG A 16 -5.39 27.84 13.78
C ARG A 16 -5.87 26.57 14.48
N PHE A 17 -5.16 25.46 14.32
CA PHE A 17 -5.49 24.21 15.02
C PHE A 17 -4.21 23.45 15.35
N VAL A 18 -3.95 23.24 16.63
CA VAL A 18 -2.90 22.35 17.10
C VAL A 18 -3.36 20.91 16.85
N ILE A 19 -3.12 20.41 15.63
CA ILE A 19 -3.41 19.02 15.28
C ILE A 19 -2.23 18.18 15.77
N HIS A 20 -2.44 17.39 16.80
CA HIS A 20 -1.48 16.42 17.28
C HIS A 20 -1.50 15.20 16.34
N MET A 21 -0.65 15.22 15.31
CA MET A 21 -0.57 14.14 14.32
C MET A 21 -0.31 12.76 14.93
N GLY A 22 0.37 12.72 16.08
CA GLY A 22 0.56 11.49 16.86
C GLY A 22 -0.77 10.88 17.31
N GLU A 23 -1.64 11.68 17.91
CA GLU A 23 -2.94 11.23 18.40
C GLU A 23 -3.87 10.78 17.28
N ILE A 24 -3.82 11.43 16.11
CA ILE A 24 -4.59 11.03 14.92
C ILE A 24 -4.10 9.69 14.40
N ASN A 25 -2.80 9.47 14.33
CA ASN A 25 -2.23 8.20 13.91
C ASN A 25 -2.57 7.07 14.89
N ASP A 26 -2.56 7.34 16.19
CA ASP A 26 -2.91 6.35 17.21
C ASP A 26 -4.40 5.97 17.12
N ILE A 27 -5.29 6.96 16.98
CA ILE A 27 -6.74 6.73 16.79
C ILE A 27 -6.98 5.98 15.48
N GLY A 28 -6.31 6.37 14.41
CA GLY A 28 -6.37 5.68 13.12
C GLY A 28 -5.93 4.22 13.21
N GLY A 29 -4.82 3.95 13.90
CA GLY A 29 -4.30 2.61 14.15
C GLY A 29 -5.26 1.74 14.96
N ILE A 30 -5.83 2.28 16.03
CA ILE A 30 -6.82 1.58 16.86
C ILE A 30 -8.10 1.30 16.06
N SER A 31 -8.60 2.28 15.32
CA SER A 31 -9.80 2.13 14.50
C SER A 31 -9.61 1.08 13.41
N LEU A 32 -8.45 1.08 12.75
CA LEU A 32 -8.10 0.07 11.75
C LEU A 32 -8.01 -1.33 12.37
N SER A 33 -7.39 -1.47 13.53
CA SER A 33 -7.27 -2.74 14.25
C SER A 33 -8.62 -3.30 14.67
N LEU A 34 -9.51 -2.43 15.16
CA LEU A 34 -10.89 -2.81 15.51
C LEU A 34 -11.69 -3.22 14.28
N PHE A 35 -11.56 -2.47 13.17
CA PHE A 35 -12.21 -2.81 11.91
C PHE A 35 -11.74 -4.17 11.37
N LEU A 36 -10.43 -4.42 11.35
CA LEU A 36 -9.88 -5.70 10.93
C LEU A 36 -10.31 -6.83 11.87
N GLY A 37 -10.34 -6.60 13.17
CA GLY A 37 -10.81 -7.56 14.14
C GLY A 37 -12.28 -7.94 13.92
N MET A 38 -13.16 -6.97 13.73
CA MET A 38 -14.57 -7.20 13.40
C MET A 38 -14.74 -7.92 12.06
N ALA A 39 -13.96 -7.52 11.04
CA ALA A 39 -14.01 -8.19 9.75
C ALA A 39 -13.59 -9.65 9.84
N MET A 40 -12.56 -9.98 10.63
CA MET A 40 -12.12 -11.36 10.86
C MET A 40 -13.16 -12.20 11.60
N ILE A 41 -13.86 -11.63 12.59
CA ILE A 41 -14.90 -12.34 13.34
C ILE A 41 -16.14 -12.62 12.48
N THR A 42 -16.49 -11.67 11.59
CA THR A 42 -17.64 -11.82 10.69
C THR A 42 -17.37 -12.76 9.52
N LEU A 43 -16.11 -13.03 9.19
CA LEU A 43 -15.73 -14.00 8.16
C LEU A 43 -16.15 -15.41 8.61
N LYS A 44 -17.04 -16.03 7.86
CA LYS A 44 -17.43 -17.44 8.05
C LYS A 44 -16.28 -18.35 7.61
N LEU A 45 -15.29 -18.52 8.48
CA LEU A 45 -14.09 -19.35 8.24
C LEU A 45 -14.44 -20.77 7.77
N TRP A 46 -15.59 -21.28 8.17
CA TRP A 46 -16.07 -22.60 7.75
C TRP A 46 -16.33 -22.71 6.25
N GLN A 47 -16.81 -21.64 5.62
CA GLN A 47 -17.02 -21.59 4.17
C GLN A 47 -15.70 -21.40 3.42
N LEU A 48 -14.73 -20.71 4.03
CA LEU A 48 -13.39 -20.58 3.45
C LEU A 48 -12.59 -21.87 3.50
N ALA A 49 -12.82 -22.76 4.46
CA ALA A 49 -12.08 -24.01 4.60
C ALA A 49 -12.18 -24.89 3.35
N SER A 50 -13.34 -24.92 2.72
CA SER A 50 -13.55 -25.68 1.47
C SER A 50 -12.84 -25.07 0.25
N LEU A 51 -12.58 -23.77 0.30
CA LEU A 51 -11.90 -23.02 -0.77
C LEU A 51 -10.43 -22.69 -0.43
N ALA A 52 -9.93 -23.17 0.71
CA ALA A 52 -8.60 -22.81 1.19
C ALA A 52 -7.49 -23.23 0.23
N LEU A 53 -7.57 -24.42 -0.33
CA LEU A 53 -6.54 -24.93 -1.24
C LEU A 53 -6.42 -24.09 -2.53
N PRO A 54 -7.50 -23.86 -3.30
CA PRO A 54 -7.42 -23.01 -4.50
C PRO A 54 -7.04 -21.57 -4.17
N LEU A 55 -7.44 -21.04 -3.00
CA LEU A 55 -7.10 -19.68 -2.57
C LEU A 55 -5.61 -19.54 -2.26
N ILE A 56 -5.00 -20.51 -1.60
CA ILE A 56 -3.56 -20.51 -1.32
C ILE A 56 -2.75 -20.58 -2.62
N ILE A 57 -3.15 -21.43 -3.56
CA ILE A 57 -2.49 -21.53 -4.87
C ILE A 57 -2.58 -20.20 -5.61
N LEU A 58 -3.76 -19.58 -5.64
CA LEU A 58 -3.98 -18.30 -6.30
C LEU A 58 -3.13 -17.20 -5.67
N LEU A 59 -3.09 -17.12 -4.35
CA LEU A 59 -2.25 -16.14 -3.64
C LEU A 59 -0.76 -16.36 -3.89
N ALA A 60 -0.30 -17.61 -3.94
CA ALA A 60 1.09 -17.92 -4.25
C ALA A 60 1.46 -17.48 -5.68
N VAL A 61 0.61 -17.77 -6.65
CA VAL A 61 0.81 -17.35 -8.04
C VAL A 61 0.79 -15.82 -8.14
N GLN A 62 -0.14 -15.15 -7.48
CA GLN A 62 -0.21 -13.70 -7.43
C GLN A 62 1.06 -13.09 -6.83
N ALA A 63 1.58 -13.64 -5.72
CA ALA A 63 2.80 -13.15 -5.09
C ALA A 63 4.02 -13.26 -6.02
N VAL A 64 4.18 -14.41 -6.69
CA VAL A 64 5.26 -14.61 -7.68
C VAL A 64 5.11 -13.62 -8.85
N LEU A 65 3.91 -13.49 -9.39
CA LEU A 65 3.63 -12.62 -10.52
C LEU A 65 3.94 -11.15 -10.20
N ILE A 66 3.52 -10.66 -9.01
CA ILE A 66 3.78 -9.28 -8.60
C ILE A 66 5.28 -9.04 -8.37
N CYS A 67 6.00 -10.00 -7.80
CA CYS A 67 7.46 -9.88 -7.62
C CYS A 67 8.20 -9.83 -8.96
N VAL A 68 7.82 -10.66 -9.91
CA VAL A 68 8.38 -10.65 -11.27
C VAL A 68 8.05 -9.33 -11.97
N PHE A 69 6.80 -8.87 -11.88
CA PHE A 69 6.37 -7.59 -12.45
C PHE A 69 7.15 -6.41 -11.83
N ALA A 70 7.25 -6.34 -10.51
CA ALA A 70 8.00 -5.29 -9.84
C ALA A 70 9.47 -5.29 -10.21
N ARG A 71 10.09 -6.48 -10.34
CA ARG A 71 11.51 -6.63 -10.69
C ARG A 71 11.81 -6.28 -12.15
N PHE A 72 10.97 -6.72 -13.08
CA PHE A 72 11.24 -6.56 -14.51
C PHE A 72 10.60 -5.33 -15.12
N VAL A 73 9.40 -4.94 -14.69
CA VAL A 73 8.70 -3.79 -15.25
C VAL A 73 9.00 -2.53 -14.44
N VAL A 74 8.61 -2.51 -13.16
CA VAL A 74 8.71 -1.29 -12.35
C VAL A 74 10.17 -0.83 -12.22
N PHE A 75 11.06 -1.73 -11.86
CA PHE A 75 12.46 -1.40 -11.68
C PHE A 75 13.15 -0.92 -12.98
N TYR A 76 12.80 -1.52 -14.14
CA TYR A 76 13.37 -1.11 -15.44
C TYR A 76 12.80 0.21 -15.95
N VAL A 77 11.49 0.40 -15.84
CA VAL A 77 10.81 1.61 -16.32
C VAL A 77 11.18 2.83 -15.50
N MET A 78 11.41 2.65 -14.19
CA MET A 78 11.72 3.75 -13.28
C MET A 78 13.20 4.16 -13.24
N GLY A 79 14.05 3.60 -14.08
CA GLY A 79 15.43 4.08 -14.30
C GLY A 79 16.52 3.32 -13.55
N LYS A 80 16.21 2.21 -12.86
CA LYS A 80 17.17 1.34 -12.13
C LYS A 80 17.91 2.02 -10.98
N ASP A 81 17.38 3.12 -10.47
CA ASP A 81 17.93 3.87 -9.35
C ASP A 81 17.40 3.37 -8.00
N TYR A 82 17.91 3.96 -6.92
CA TYR A 82 17.42 3.68 -5.57
C TYR A 82 15.91 3.94 -5.43
N ASP A 83 15.42 5.04 -5.98
CA ASP A 83 13.99 5.39 -5.99
C ASP A 83 13.17 4.30 -6.69
N ALA A 84 13.69 3.73 -7.79
CA ALA A 84 13.06 2.61 -8.48
C ALA A 84 12.97 1.34 -7.61
N ALA A 85 13.97 1.08 -6.78
CA ALA A 85 13.94 -0.05 -5.85
C ALA A 85 12.89 0.14 -4.75
N VAL A 86 12.78 1.36 -4.19
CA VAL A 86 11.74 1.69 -3.19
C VAL A 86 10.34 1.61 -3.81
N LEU A 87 10.17 2.12 -5.04
CA LEU A 87 8.92 1.99 -5.80
C LEU A 87 8.55 0.54 -6.09
N ALA A 88 9.52 -0.30 -6.46
CA ALA A 88 9.28 -1.72 -6.69
C ALA A 88 8.83 -2.44 -5.40
N ALA A 89 9.43 -2.12 -4.25
CA ALA A 89 9.02 -2.65 -2.95
C ALA A 89 7.62 -2.18 -2.55
N GLY A 90 7.31 -0.90 -2.79
CA GLY A 90 5.98 -0.35 -2.61
C GLY A 90 4.94 -1.03 -3.50
N THR A 91 5.26 -1.28 -4.77
CA THR A 91 4.39 -2.00 -5.72
C THR A 91 4.12 -3.44 -5.26
N CYS A 92 5.14 -4.14 -4.75
CA CYS A 92 4.94 -5.47 -4.16
C CYS A 92 3.98 -5.43 -2.97
N GLY A 93 4.16 -4.46 -2.06
CA GLY A 93 3.28 -4.29 -0.92
C GLY A 93 1.84 -3.96 -1.33
N PHE A 94 1.68 -3.08 -2.32
CA PHE A 94 0.37 -2.72 -2.86
C PHE A 94 -0.34 -3.90 -3.54
N GLY A 95 0.38 -4.67 -4.35
CA GLY A 95 -0.19 -5.81 -5.09
C GLY A 95 -0.52 -7.03 -4.22
N MET A 96 0.14 -7.19 -3.07
CA MET A 96 -0.16 -8.26 -2.10
C MET A 96 -1.13 -7.84 -0.99
N GLY A 97 -1.41 -6.56 -0.84
CA GLY A 97 -2.24 -6.05 0.24
C GLY A 97 -3.00 -4.80 -0.17
N ALA A 98 -2.62 -3.69 0.40
CA ALA A 98 -3.23 -2.39 0.14
C ALA A 98 -2.18 -1.28 0.35
N THR A 99 -2.60 -0.03 0.18
CA THR A 99 -1.74 1.14 0.42
C THR A 99 -0.97 1.10 1.74
N PRO A 100 -1.52 0.68 2.90
CA PRO A 100 -0.77 0.56 4.15
C PRO A 100 0.42 -0.41 4.07
N ASN A 101 0.26 -1.55 3.39
CA ASN A 101 1.36 -2.52 3.21
C ASN A 101 2.44 -1.96 2.29
N ALA A 102 2.07 -1.24 1.24
CA ALA A 102 3.02 -0.55 0.39
C ALA A 102 3.84 0.47 1.18
N MET A 103 3.18 1.28 2.00
CA MET A 103 3.83 2.27 2.85
C MET A 103 4.78 1.63 3.85
N ALA A 104 4.37 0.54 4.52
CA ALA A 104 5.21 -0.19 5.46
C ALA A 104 6.47 -0.76 4.78
N ASN A 105 6.34 -1.36 3.60
CA ASN A 105 7.48 -1.88 2.84
C ASN A 105 8.47 -0.78 2.43
N MET A 106 7.96 0.38 1.99
CA MET A 106 8.80 1.53 1.64
C MET A 106 9.49 2.10 2.88
N GLN A 107 8.78 2.19 4.01
CA GLN A 107 9.32 2.72 5.26
C GLN A 107 10.53 1.90 5.73
N VAL A 108 10.44 0.58 5.74
CA VAL A 108 11.55 -0.31 6.12
C VAL A 108 12.80 -0.06 5.27
N LEU A 109 12.64 0.16 3.97
CA LEU A 109 13.77 0.48 3.09
C LEU A 109 14.32 1.88 3.33
N CYS A 110 13.45 2.86 3.49
CA CYS A 110 13.83 4.25 3.73
C CYS A 110 14.52 4.46 5.08
N GLU A 111 14.11 3.75 6.11
CA GLU A 111 14.76 3.77 7.44
C GLU A 111 16.16 3.16 7.38
N LYS A 112 16.36 2.13 6.56
CA LYS A 112 17.65 1.43 6.46
C LYS A 112 18.67 2.14 5.57
N TYR A 113 18.23 2.85 4.54
CA TYR A 113 19.14 3.42 3.53
C TYR A 113 19.00 4.94 3.39
N ALA A 114 17.95 5.44 2.78
CA ALA A 114 17.71 6.86 2.58
C ALA A 114 16.22 7.14 2.28
N PRO A 115 15.67 8.29 2.69
CA PRO A 115 14.29 8.65 2.40
C PRO A 115 14.08 8.93 0.90
N SER A 116 13.04 8.32 0.30
CA SER A 116 12.63 8.56 -1.08
C SER A 116 11.30 9.30 -1.12
N VAL A 117 11.34 10.63 -1.25
CA VAL A 117 10.12 11.47 -1.32
C VAL A 117 9.28 11.14 -2.55
N LYS A 118 9.93 10.79 -3.66
CA LYS A 118 9.23 10.42 -4.91
C LYS A 118 8.37 9.17 -4.74
N ALA A 119 8.91 8.13 -4.10
CA ALA A 119 8.18 6.89 -3.89
C ALA A 119 6.96 7.09 -2.99
N TYR A 120 7.09 7.88 -1.93
CA TYR A 120 6.00 8.19 -1.00
C TYR A 120 4.87 9.01 -1.60
N LEU A 121 5.15 9.81 -2.64
CA LEU A 121 4.12 10.53 -3.38
C LEU A 121 3.47 9.67 -4.47
N ILE A 122 4.27 8.91 -5.21
CA ILE A 122 3.80 8.17 -6.39
C ILE A 122 2.95 6.97 -6.00
N ILE A 123 3.37 6.17 -5.02
CA ILE A 123 2.68 4.92 -4.68
C ILE A 123 1.25 5.15 -4.16
N PRO A 124 0.99 6.02 -3.18
CA PRO A 124 -0.37 6.28 -2.73
C PRO A 124 -1.24 6.90 -3.83
N LEU A 125 -0.68 7.82 -4.63
CA LEU A 125 -1.42 8.49 -5.68
C LEU A 125 -1.83 7.52 -6.79
N ILE A 126 -0.89 6.73 -7.30
CA ILE A 126 -1.16 5.75 -8.36
C ILE A 126 -2.03 4.61 -7.82
N GLY A 127 -1.73 4.12 -6.60
CA GLY A 127 -2.49 3.05 -5.98
C GLY A 127 -3.94 3.41 -5.76
N SER A 128 -4.23 4.57 -5.17
CA SER A 128 -5.61 4.97 -4.86
C SER A 128 -6.41 5.40 -6.08
N LEU A 129 -5.79 6.06 -7.06
CA LEU A 129 -6.52 6.58 -8.22
C LEU A 129 -6.60 5.56 -9.36
N PHE A 130 -5.47 4.98 -9.76
CA PHE A 130 -5.44 4.10 -10.93
C PHE A 130 -5.81 2.66 -10.62
N ALA A 131 -5.26 2.09 -9.55
CA ALA A 131 -5.49 0.68 -9.26
C ALA A 131 -6.94 0.43 -8.87
N ASP A 132 -7.55 1.29 -8.05
CA ASP A 132 -8.95 1.14 -7.64
C ASP A 132 -9.91 1.37 -8.81
N PHE A 133 -9.61 2.35 -9.68
CA PHE A 133 -10.41 2.62 -10.87
C PHE A 133 -10.35 1.45 -11.87
N ILE A 134 -9.15 0.94 -12.18
CA ILE A 134 -8.98 -0.21 -13.09
C ILE A 134 -9.61 -1.46 -12.51
N ASN A 135 -9.44 -1.70 -11.21
CA ASN A 135 -10.02 -2.85 -10.54
C ASN A 135 -11.56 -2.82 -10.61
N SER A 136 -12.17 -1.66 -10.39
CA SER A 136 -13.62 -1.48 -10.53
C SER A 136 -14.10 -1.77 -11.96
N LEU A 137 -13.37 -1.30 -12.97
CA LEU A 137 -13.69 -1.59 -14.38
C LEU A 137 -13.59 -3.08 -14.71
N VAL A 138 -12.52 -3.73 -14.25
CA VAL A 138 -12.29 -5.17 -14.48
C VAL A 138 -13.39 -6.00 -13.82
N ILE A 139 -13.71 -5.71 -12.57
CA ILE A 139 -14.79 -6.40 -11.84
C ILE A 139 -16.13 -6.23 -12.56
N THR A 140 -16.48 -5.00 -12.94
CA THR A 140 -17.72 -4.71 -13.66
C THR A 140 -17.78 -5.44 -15.01
N PHE A 141 -16.66 -5.49 -15.73
CA PHE A 141 -16.57 -6.22 -16.99
C PHE A 141 -16.81 -7.73 -16.80
N PHE A 142 -16.20 -8.34 -15.80
CA PHE A 142 -16.40 -9.77 -15.51
C PHE A 142 -17.82 -10.09 -15.05
N ILE A 143 -18.44 -9.23 -14.23
CA ILE A 143 -19.83 -9.43 -13.80
C ILE A 143 -20.81 -9.36 -14.99
N ASN A 144 -20.54 -8.52 -15.98
CA ASN A 144 -21.42 -8.40 -17.16
C ASN A 144 -21.26 -9.56 -18.16
N ILE A 145 -20.19 -10.33 -18.09
CA ILE A 145 -19.93 -11.46 -18.98
C ILE A 145 -20.42 -12.79 -18.38
N LEU A 146 -20.46 -12.88 -17.06
CA LEU A 146 -20.86 -14.08 -16.32
C LEU A 146 -22.36 -14.11 -16.13
#